data_9444c89e683d97668ca3c825ae27b01e
#
_entry.id   9444c89e683d97668ca3c825ae27b01e
#
_cell.length_a   1.000
_cell.length_b   1.000
_cell.length_c   1.000
_cell.angle_alpha   90.00
_cell.angle_beta   90.00
_cell.angle_gamma   90.00
#
_symmetry.space_group_name_H-M   'P 1'
#
loop_
_entity.id
_entity.type
_entity.pdbx_description
1 polymer ?
#
loop_
_entity_poly.entity_id
_entity_poly.type
_entity_poly.pdbx_seq_one_letter_code
_entity_poly.pdbx_strand_id
1 'polypeptide(L)'
;KTYLVTIPAHKFLHIRNYESIGYWDFWQRQSQIPGQDCETICGLLESIKGKLDDLGGKEANSGSGQVMAFINAPEGRICSWGIPLAEAYGARLPADYQGEIPPQMRLMDVPEGEYIVFEHGPFDYETENQAVEEKIEAAMKSFDFSAVGYCLDTTAGRVFYFYHDCTRYWK
;
A
#
# COMPACT_ATOMS: atom_id res chain seq x y z
N LYS A 1 -14.72 -9.46 -4.59
CA LYS A 1 -14.30 -9.62 -5.99
C LYS A 1 -12.79 -9.84 -6.04
N THR A 2 -12.36 -10.84 -6.81
CA THR A 2 -10.94 -11.15 -6.99
C THR A 2 -10.63 -11.14 -8.47
N TYR A 3 -9.59 -10.41 -8.89
CA TYR A 3 -9.21 -10.30 -10.30
C TYR A 3 -7.71 -10.02 -10.45
N LEU A 4 -7.19 -10.27 -11.64
CA LEU A 4 -5.81 -10.00 -12.04
C LEU A 4 -5.74 -8.63 -12.69
N VAL A 5 -4.69 -7.86 -12.37
CA VAL A 5 -4.39 -6.58 -13.00
C VAL A 5 -2.89 -6.45 -13.21
N THR A 6 -2.49 -5.82 -14.32
CA THR A 6 -1.11 -5.40 -14.52
C THR A 6 -0.96 -3.96 -14.02
N ILE A 7 -0.10 -3.75 -13.04
CA ILE A 7 0.22 -2.41 -12.55
C ILE A 7 1.49 -1.95 -13.25
N PRO A 8 1.45 -0.82 -13.98
CA PRO A 8 2.63 -0.29 -14.67
C PRO A 8 3.77 0.05 -13.70
N ALA A 9 4.99 0.10 -14.22
CA ALA A 9 6.14 0.59 -13.48
C ALA A 9 5.85 1.98 -12.91
N HIS A 10 6.22 2.20 -11.67
CA HIS A 10 5.96 3.45 -10.95
C HIS A 10 6.98 3.66 -9.86
N LYS A 11 6.91 4.79 -9.18
CA LYS A 11 7.70 5.07 -7.98
C LYS A 11 6.80 5.06 -6.77
N PHE A 12 7.36 4.67 -5.62
CA PHE A 12 6.66 4.69 -4.34
C PHE A 12 7.40 5.61 -3.37
N LEU A 13 6.76 6.74 -3.05
CA LEU A 13 7.22 7.70 -2.07
C LEU A 13 6.60 7.35 -0.71
N HIS A 14 7.42 7.03 0.29
CA HIS A 14 6.91 6.46 1.53
C HIS A 14 7.82 6.66 2.74
N ILE A 15 7.25 6.41 3.89
CA ILE A 15 7.95 6.08 5.13
C ILE A 15 7.66 4.63 5.46
N ARG A 16 8.58 3.96 6.15
CA ARG A 16 8.43 2.53 6.51
C ARG A 16 8.81 2.25 7.95
N ASN A 17 8.28 1.17 8.48
CA ASN A 17 8.62 0.65 9.79
C ASN A 17 8.79 -0.87 9.71
N TYR A 18 9.90 -1.38 10.25
CA TYR A 18 10.23 -2.81 10.19
C TYR A 18 9.62 -3.63 11.33
N GLU A 19 9.05 -3.00 12.33
CA GLU A 19 8.60 -3.64 13.57
C GLU A 19 7.10 -3.49 13.85
N SER A 20 6.41 -2.61 13.12
CA SER A 20 4.99 -2.34 13.38
C SER A 20 4.09 -3.53 13.04
N ILE A 21 2.98 -3.64 13.75
CA ILE A 21 2.02 -4.75 13.67
C ILE A 21 0.60 -4.27 13.33
N GLY A 22 0.47 -3.32 12.46
CA GLY A 22 -0.80 -2.78 12.02
C GLY A 22 -0.79 -1.26 11.93
N TYR A 23 -1.87 -0.70 11.42
CA TYR A 23 -1.99 0.71 11.10
C TYR A 23 -1.77 1.63 12.31
N TRP A 24 -2.41 1.34 13.44
CA TRP A 24 -2.29 2.17 14.64
C TRP A 24 -0.91 2.05 15.29
N ASP A 25 -0.36 0.85 15.35
CA ASP A 25 0.99 0.63 15.87
C ASP A 25 2.04 1.29 14.97
N PHE A 26 1.86 1.23 13.65
CA PHE A 26 2.70 1.94 12.70
C PHE A 26 2.78 3.43 13.03
N TRP A 27 1.65 4.12 13.15
CA TRP A 27 1.65 5.55 13.44
C TRP A 27 2.14 5.87 14.84
N GLN A 28 1.87 5.03 15.81
CA GLN A 28 2.40 5.20 17.15
C GLN A 28 3.94 5.16 17.15
N ARG A 29 4.53 4.24 16.41
CA ARG A 29 6.00 4.13 16.27
C ARG A 29 6.57 5.29 15.45
N GLN A 30 5.94 5.63 14.34
CA GLN A 30 6.39 6.74 13.48
C GLN A 30 6.33 8.08 14.20
N SER A 31 5.37 8.30 15.08
CA SER A 31 5.26 9.54 15.86
C SER A 31 6.43 9.77 16.82
N GLN A 32 7.23 8.74 17.12
CA GLN A 32 8.45 8.86 17.92
C GLN A 32 9.65 9.35 17.09
N ILE A 33 9.53 9.40 15.79
CA ILE A 33 10.57 9.86 14.88
C ILE A 33 10.25 11.29 14.46
N PRO A 34 11.14 12.27 14.70
CA PRO A 34 10.89 13.66 14.34
C PRO A 34 10.49 13.83 12.87
N GLY A 35 9.35 14.49 12.63
CA GLY A 35 8.83 14.76 11.29
C GLY A 35 8.13 13.60 10.62
N GLN A 36 7.91 12.47 11.29
CA GLN A 36 7.23 11.29 10.74
C GLN A 36 5.90 10.96 11.40
N ASP A 37 5.32 11.86 12.15
CA ASP A 37 3.97 11.72 12.66
C ASP A 37 2.92 11.80 11.54
N CYS A 38 1.75 11.23 11.78
CA CYS A 38 0.68 11.12 10.79
C CYS A 38 0.29 12.48 10.19
N GLU A 39 0.13 13.50 11.01
CA GLU A 39 -0.27 14.83 10.54
C GLU A 39 0.77 15.43 9.59
N THR A 40 2.05 15.36 9.95
CA THR A 40 3.16 15.88 9.14
C THR A 40 3.26 15.12 7.81
N ILE A 41 3.27 13.81 7.85
CA ILE A 41 3.40 12.97 6.64
C ILE A 41 2.19 13.13 5.72
N CYS A 42 0.97 13.11 6.25
CA CYS A 42 -0.24 13.33 5.45
C CYS A 42 -0.24 14.71 4.80
N GLY A 43 0.18 15.74 5.52
CA GLY A 43 0.30 17.09 4.96
C GLY A 43 1.33 17.19 3.85
N LEU A 44 2.48 16.54 3.98
CA LEU A 44 3.49 16.48 2.93
C LEU A 44 2.98 15.75 1.70
N LEU A 45 2.32 14.61 1.87
CA LEU A 45 1.75 13.84 0.76
C LEU A 45 0.63 14.60 0.04
N GLU A 46 -0.20 15.34 0.76
CA GLU A 46 -1.24 16.18 0.14
C GLU A 46 -0.67 17.24 -0.79
N SER A 47 0.51 17.76 -0.48
CA SER A 47 1.18 18.77 -1.31
C SER A 47 1.84 18.21 -2.57
N ILE A 48 2.04 16.91 -2.66
CA ILE A 48 2.65 16.26 -3.82
C ILE A 48 1.63 16.17 -4.96
N LYS A 49 2.04 16.59 -6.14
CA LYS A 49 1.23 16.50 -7.37
C LYS A 49 1.59 15.26 -8.18
N GLY A 50 0.63 14.77 -8.95
CA GLY A 50 0.84 13.62 -9.83
C GLY A 50 0.69 12.27 -9.13
N LYS A 51 0.13 12.22 -7.92
CA LYS A 51 -0.14 10.95 -7.25
C LYS A 51 -1.08 10.06 -8.07
N LEU A 52 -0.75 8.79 -8.12
CA LEU A 52 -1.53 7.77 -8.82
C LEU A 52 -2.54 7.15 -7.85
N ASP A 53 -3.81 7.09 -8.26
CA ASP A 53 -4.89 6.49 -7.48
C ASP A 53 -5.53 5.32 -8.22
N ASP A 54 -5.33 5.29 -9.50
CA ASP A 54 -5.81 4.25 -10.41
C ASP A 54 -4.74 3.17 -10.58
N LEU A 55 -5.11 1.91 -10.46
CA LEU A 55 -4.19 0.79 -10.63
C LEU A 55 -3.57 0.73 -12.03
N GLY A 56 -4.23 1.30 -13.04
CA GLY A 56 -3.71 1.44 -14.40
C GLY A 56 -2.67 2.55 -14.58
N GLY A 57 -2.31 3.26 -13.53
CA GLY A 57 -1.27 4.30 -13.57
C GLY A 57 -1.77 5.70 -13.91
N LYS A 58 -3.06 5.95 -13.83
CA LYS A 58 -3.62 7.29 -14.04
C LYS A 58 -3.48 8.15 -12.79
N GLU A 59 -3.31 9.45 -13.01
CA GLU A 59 -3.28 10.42 -11.94
C GLU A 59 -4.61 10.46 -11.18
N ALA A 60 -4.52 10.60 -9.86
CA ALA A 60 -5.69 10.71 -9.00
C ALA A 60 -6.53 11.95 -9.34
N ASN A 61 -7.82 11.74 -9.56
CA ASN A 61 -8.75 12.83 -9.89
C ASN A 61 -9.39 13.48 -8.64
N SER A 62 -9.53 12.74 -7.56
CA SER A 62 -10.28 13.21 -6.39
C SER A 62 -9.83 12.62 -5.05
N GLY A 63 -8.98 11.64 -5.04
CA GLY A 63 -8.52 11.00 -3.81
C GLY A 63 -7.26 11.67 -3.24
N SER A 64 -6.93 11.34 -2.01
CA SER A 64 -5.65 11.76 -1.42
C SER A 64 -4.45 11.12 -2.11
N GLY A 65 -4.66 10.03 -2.85
CA GLY A 65 -3.62 9.22 -3.44
C GLY A 65 -2.73 8.52 -2.40
N GLN A 66 -3.12 8.57 -1.14
CA GLN A 66 -2.35 7.98 -0.04
C GLN A 66 -2.72 6.51 0.14
N VAL A 67 -1.73 5.70 0.45
CA VAL A 67 -1.90 4.25 0.54
C VAL A 67 -1.02 3.66 1.64
N MET A 68 -1.57 2.69 2.36
CA MET A 68 -0.80 1.78 3.21
C MET A 68 -0.21 0.68 2.33
N ALA A 69 1.00 0.26 2.63
CA ALA A 69 1.67 -0.77 1.86
C ALA A 69 2.51 -1.69 2.75
N PHE A 70 2.88 -2.82 2.18
CA PHE A 70 3.79 -3.78 2.78
C PHE A 70 4.92 -4.05 1.80
N ILE A 71 6.15 -3.83 2.24
CA ILE A 71 7.33 -3.99 1.40
C ILE A 71 8.06 -5.25 1.83
N ASN A 72 8.30 -6.16 0.91
CA ASN A 72 9.15 -7.32 1.18
C ASN A 72 10.57 -6.83 1.46
N ALA A 73 10.94 -6.83 2.72
CA ALA A 73 12.23 -6.36 3.19
C ALA A 73 12.82 -7.39 4.19
N PRO A 74 14.08 -7.82 4.01
CA PRO A 74 14.69 -8.81 4.90
C PRO A 74 14.67 -8.43 6.40
N GLU A 75 14.68 -7.15 6.69
CA GLU A 75 14.63 -6.61 8.06
C GLU A 75 13.21 -6.59 8.64
N GLY A 76 12.21 -6.88 7.82
CA GLY A 76 10.81 -6.83 8.20
C GLY A 76 10.39 -8.01 9.06
N ARG A 77 9.16 -7.95 9.56
CA ARG A 77 8.55 -9.02 10.33
C ARG A 77 7.94 -10.07 9.42
N ILE A 78 8.04 -11.33 9.80
CA ILE A 78 7.45 -12.44 9.05
C ILE A 78 5.92 -12.34 9.12
N CYS A 79 5.28 -12.28 7.95
CA CYS A 79 3.83 -12.28 7.80
C CYS A 79 3.25 -13.68 7.61
N SER A 80 1.92 -13.75 7.42
CA SER A 80 1.18 -15.01 7.24
C SER A 80 1.60 -15.84 6.03
N TRP A 81 2.27 -15.25 5.03
CA TRP A 81 2.81 -15.99 3.87
C TRP A 81 4.28 -16.40 4.05
N GLY A 82 4.85 -16.20 5.24
CA GLY A 82 6.26 -16.47 5.50
C GLY A 82 7.22 -15.46 4.89
N ILE A 83 6.73 -14.31 4.45
CA ILE A 83 7.50 -13.24 3.82
C ILE A 83 7.82 -12.17 4.87
N PRO A 84 9.08 -11.70 4.96
CA PRO A 84 9.42 -10.57 5.83
C PRO A 84 8.89 -9.27 5.22
N LEU A 85 7.98 -8.59 5.92
CA LEU A 85 7.35 -7.36 5.47
C LEU A 85 7.62 -6.19 6.40
N ALA A 86 8.02 -5.05 5.81
CA ALA A 86 7.97 -3.75 6.46
C ALA A 86 6.63 -3.09 6.13
N GLU A 87 5.96 -2.50 7.12
CA GLU A 87 4.81 -1.65 6.86
C GLU A 87 5.28 -0.30 6.32
N ALA A 88 4.50 0.28 5.42
CA ALA A 88 4.81 1.55 4.79
C ALA A 88 3.54 2.37 4.58
N TYR A 89 3.70 3.68 4.54
CA TYR A 89 2.63 4.62 4.18
C TYR A 89 3.18 5.67 3.22
N GLY A 90 2.45 5.94 2.16
CA GLY A 90 2.92 6.89 1.17
C GLY A 90 1.98 7.05 -0.01
N ALA A 91 2.54 7.35 -1.16
CA ALA A 91 1.81 7.53 -2.40
C ALA A 91 2.59 6.94 -3.59
N ARG A 92 1.84 6.42 -4.55
CA ARG A 92 2.40 6.00 -5.83
C ARG A 92 2.55 7.22 -6.74
N LEU A 93 3.66 7.29 -7.44
CA LEU A 93 3.99 8.38 -8.36
C LEU A 93 4.37 7.80 -9.73
N PRO A 94 4.22 8.58 -10.82
CA PRO A 94 4.68 8.15 -12.14
C PRO A 94 6.14 7.74 -12.15
N ALA A 95 6.50 6.79 -13.01
CA ALA A 95 7.88 6.30 -13.12
C ALA A 95 8.89 7.40 -13.50
N ASP A 96 8.43 8.43 -14.18
CA ASP A 96 9.21 9.60 -14.58
C ASP A 96 9.13 10.80 -13.64
N TYR A 97 8.64 10.60 -12.42
CA TYR A 97 8.50 11.67 -11.43
C TYR A 97 9.82 12.39 -11.19
N GLN A 98 9.79 13.72 -11.32
CA GLN A 98 10.95 14.62 -11.16
C GLN A 98 10.72 15.67 -10.07
N GLY A 99 9.64 15.55 -9.31
CA GLY A 99 9.29 16.50 -8.27
C GLY A 99 10.14 16.39 -7.01
N GLU A 100 9.85 17.23 -6.06
CA GLU A 100 10.52 17.25 -4.77
C GLU A 100 10.25 15.98 -3.96
N ILE A 101 11.27 15.53 -3.23
CA ILE A 101 11.17 14.40 -2.29
C ILE A 101 11.40 14.95 -0.89
N PRO A 102 10.39 14.93 -0.01
CA PRO A 102 10.58 15.36 1.37
C PRO A 102 11.70 14.56 2.06
N PRO A 103 12.56 15.22 2.86
CA PRO A 103 13.72 14.55 3.46
C PRO A 103 13.36 13.42 4.42
N GLN A 104 12.16 13.42 4.98
CA GLN A 104 11.67 12.36 5.85
C GLN A 104 11.32 11.08 5.10
N MET A 105 11.15 11.17 3.78
CA MET A 105 10.62 10.10 2.96
C MET A 105 11.68 9.43 2.09
N ARG A 106 11.35 8.26 1.61
CA ARG A 106 12.15 7.48 0.67
C ARG A 106 11.38 7.32 -0.62
N LEU A 107 12.10 7.37 -1.73
CA LEU A 107 11.55 7.07 -3.05
C LEU A 107 12.17 5.78 -3.55
N MET A 108 11.35 4.83 -3.97
CA MET A 108 11.81 3.59 -4.59
C MET A 108 11.14 3.36 -5.93
N ASP A 109 11.85 2.70 -6.83
CA ASP A 109 11.29 2.23 -8.09
C ASP A 109 10.55 0.91 -7.86
N VAL A 110 9.34 0.80 -8.42
CA VAL A 110 8.55 -0.42 -8.41
C VAL A 110 8.37 -0.85 -9.86
N PRO A 111 8.87 -2.02 -10.25
CA PRO A 111 8.73 -2.49 -11.63
C PRO A 111 7.29 -2.84 -11.97
N GLU A 112 6.96 -2.82 -13.25
CA GLU A 112 5.69 -3.36 -13.72
C GLU A 112 5.51 -4.80 -13.23
N GLY A 113 4.29 -5.14 -12.83
CA GLY A 113 4.00 -6.48 -12.36
C GLY A 113 2.52 -6.84 -12.45
N GLU A 114 2.28 -8.14 -12.40
CA GLU A 114 0.92 -8.67 -12.30
C GLU A 114 0.54 -8.83 -10.83
N TYR A 115 -0.65 -8.37 -10.49
CA TYR A 115 -1.17 -8.38 -9.12
C TYR A 115 -2.53 -9.05 -9.10
N ILE A 116 -2.75 -9.88 -8.10
CA ILE A 116 -4.10 -10.33 -7.74
C ILE A 116 -4.69 -9.27 -6.82
N VAL A 117 -5.86 -8.77 -7.18
CA VAL A 117 -6.60 -7.77 -6.40
C VAL A 117 -7.75 -8.45 -5.68
N PHE A 118 -7.79 -8.27 -4.38
CA PHE A 118 -8.92 -8.67 -3.52
C PHE A 118 -9.68 -7.41 -3.16
N GLU A 119 -10.89 -7.27 -3.68
CA GLU A 119 -11.68 -6.05 -3.58
C GLU A 119 -13.01 -6.33 -2.90
N HIS A 120 -13.36 -5.49 -1.94
CA HIS A 120 -14.66 -5.48 -1.29
C HIS A 120 -15.19 -4.06 -1.19
N GLY A 121 -16.44 -3.88 -1.57
CA GLY A 121 -17.07 -2.57 -1.44
C GLY A 121 -18.32 -2.44 -2.30
N PRO A 122 -19.04 -1.30 -2.22
CA PRO A 122 -18.83 -0.26 -1.21
C PRO A 122 -19.28 -0.72 0.18
N PHE A 123 -18.74 -0.12 1.24
CA PHE A 123 -19.11 -0.45 2.62
C PHE A 123 -19.12 0.82 3.49
N ASP A 124 -19.84 0.75 4.62
CA ASP A 124 -19.83 1.79 5.62
C ASP A 124 -18.61 1.61 6.53
N TYR A 125 -17.67 2.54 6.45
CA TYR A 125 -16.42 2.46 7.20
C TYR A 125 -16.65 2.42 8.72
N GLU A 126 -17.60 3.19 9.25
CA GLU A 126 -17.81 3.28 10.69
C GLU A 126 -18.34 1.98 11.28
N THR A 127 -19.18 1.26 10.53
CA THR A 127 -19.88 0.07 11.04
C THR A 127 -19.37 -1.25 10.48
N GLU A 128 -18.77 -1.26 9.30
CA GLU A 128 -18.44 -2.48 8.56
C GLU A 128 -16.94 -2.70 8.37
N ASN A 129 -16.09 -1.72 8.69
CA ASN A 129 -14.67 -1.78 8.36
C ASN A 129 -13.98 -3.06 8.88
N GLN A 130 -14.21 -3.44 10.12
CA GLN A 130 -13.60 -4.63 10.69
C GLN A 130 -14.03 -5.90 9.97
N ALA A 131 -15.33 -6.04 9.71
CA ALA A 131 -15.86 -7.20 9.01
C ALA A 131 -15.33 -7.30 7.55
N VAL A 132 -15.14 -6.17 6.91
CA VAL A 132 -14.56 -6.10 5.56
C VAL A 132 -13.08 -6.49 5.59
N GLU A 133 -12.31 -6.01 6.54
CA GLU A 133 -10.91 -6.43 6.71
C GLU A 133 -10.78 -7.94 6.92
N GLU A 134 -11.59 -8.51 7.79
CA GLU A 134 -11.60 -9.95 8.04
C GLU A 134 -11.92 -10.76 6.79
N LYS A 135 -12.88 -10.29 5.98
CA LYS A 135 -13.23 -10.93 4.70
C LYS A 135 -12.10 -10.88 3.68
N ILE A 136 -11.46 -9.74 3.54
CA ILE A 136 -10.32 -9.57 2.64
C ILE A 136 -9.17 -10.48 3.07
N GLU A 137 -8.85 -10.46 4.34
CA GLU A 137 -7.76 -11.27 4.90
C GLU A 137 -8.03 -12.78 4.74
N ALA A 138 -9.26 -13.21 4.99
CA ALA A 138 -9.66 -14.60 4.77
C ALA A 138 -9.56 -15.01 3.29
N ALA A 139 -9.97 -14.13 2.38
CA ALA A 139 -9.87 -14.37 0.94
C ALA A 139 -8.39 -14.49 0.50
N MET A 140 -7.53 -13.63 1.00
CA MET A 140 -6.10 -13.69 0.72
C MET A 140 -5.46 -14.99 1.23
N LYS A 141 -5.76 -15.38 2.47
CA LYS A 141 -5.20 -16.58 3.08
C LYS A 141 -5.63 -17.87 2.38
N SER A 142 -6.86 -17.91 1.87
CA SER A 142 -7.43 -19.10 1.20
C SER A 142 -7.16 -19.15 -0.30
N PHE A 143 -6.57 -18.11 -0.88
CA PHE A 143 -6.35 -18.05 -2.32
C PHE A 143 -5.25 -19.03 -2.77
N ASP A 144 -5.59 -19.87 -3.74
CA ASP A 144 -4.66 -20.80 -4.35
C ASP A 144 -4.09 -20.20 -5.65
N PHE A 145 -2.89 -19.62 -5.58
CA PHE A 145 -2.22 -19.03 -6.73
C PHE A 145 -1.94 -20.07 -7.82
N SER A 146 -1.60 -21.28 -7.44
CA SER A 146 -1.27 -22.35 -8.40
C SER A 146 -2.45 -22.76 -9.25
N ALA A 147 -3.67 -22.69 -8.70
CA ALA A 147 -4.90 -23.02 -9.43
C ALA A 147 -5.17 -22.09 -10.61
N VAL A 148 -4.61 -20.88 -10.59
CA VAL A 148 -4.73 -19.91 -11.69
C VAL A 148 -3.42 -19.75 -12.48
N GLY A 149 -2.45 -20.62 -12.25
CA GLY A 149 -1.17 -20.63 -12.99
C GLY A 149 -0.16 -19.60 -12.52
N TYR A 150 -0.28 -19.11 -11.30
CA TYR A 150 0.64 -18.11 -10.72
C TYR A 150 1.32 -18.63 -9.45
N CYS A 151 2.34 -17.95 -9.04
CA CYS A 151 2.94 -18.09 -7.71
C CYS A 151 3.17 -16.69 -7.13
N LEU A 152 3.13 -16.60 -5.80
CA LEU A 152 3.43 -15.34 -5.12
C LEU A 152 4.89 -14.96 -5.34
N ASP A 153 5.13 -13.74 -5.80
CA ASP A 153 6.48 -13.21 -5.95
C ASP A 153 7.03 -12.81 -4.59
N THR A 154 8.03 -13.55 -4.11
CA THR A 154 8.69 -13.31 -2.83
C THR A 154 10.00 -12.55 -2.95
N THR A 155 10.27 -11.94 -4.11
CA THR A 155 11.47 -11.15 -4.35
C THR A 155 11.52 -9.94 -3.39
N ALA A 156 12.69 -9.71 -2.80
CA ALA A 156 12.91 -8.53 -1.96
C ALA A 156 12.64 -7.24 -2.74
N GLY A 157 11.97 -6.29 -2.09
CA GLY A 157 11.58 -5.03 -2.71
C GLY A 157 10.20 -5.03 -3.36
N ARG A 158 9.53 -6.18 -3.47
CA ARG A 158 8.14 -6.19 -3.93
C ARG A 158 7.25 -5.48 -2.94
N VAL A 159 6.22 -4.78 -3.46
CA VAL A 159 5.29 -3.97 -2.68
C VAL A 159 3.88 -4.51 -2.85
N PHE A 160 3.20 -4.69 -1.74
CA PHE A 160 1.78 -5.06 -1.68
C PHE A 160 1.02 -3.85 -1.19
N TYR A 161 0.02 -3.39 -1.94
CA TYR A 161 -0.74 -2.19 -1.62
C TYR A 161 -2.06 -2.51 -0.95
N PHE A 162 -2.45 -1.63 -0.04
CA PHE A 162 -3.69 -1.73 0.72
C PHE A 162 -4.46 -0.41 0.60
N TYR A 163 -5.43 -0.37 -0.30
CA TYR A 163 -6.18 0.83 -0.63
C TYR A 163 -7.53 0.91 0.07
N HIS A 164 -7.89 2.16 0.44
CA HIS A 164 -9.27 2.56 0.64
C HIS A 164 -9.66 3.51 -0.48
N ASP A 165 -10.76 3.25 -1.17
CA ASP A 165 -11.37 4.25 -2.04
C ASP A 165 -12.20 5.22 -1.19
N CYS A 166 -11.79 6.47 -1.18
CA CYS A 166 -12.40 7.49 -0.33
C CYS A 166 -13.82 7.87 -0.70
N THR A 167 -14.31 7.51 -1.87
CA THR A 167 -15.66 7.92 -2.31
C THR A 167 -16.76 7.11 -1.62
N ARG A 168 -16.54 5.82 -1.40
CA ARG A 168 -17.46 4.91 -0.71
C ARG A 168 -16.77 3.81 0.08
N TYR A 169 -15.52 4.00 0.42
CA TYR A 169 -14.69 3.03 1.13
C TYR A 169 -14.69 1.64 0.49
N TRP A 170 -13.97 1.52 -0.61
CA TRP A 170 -13.58 0.24 -1.22
C TRP A 170 -12.27 -0.26 -0.60
N LYS A 171 -12.15 -1.58 -0.46
CA LYS A 171 -10.90 -2.27 -0.10
C LYS A 171 -10.53 -3.31 -1.13
#